data_d939f79bf09aa475db6d3a6d10539e38
#
_entry.id   d939f79bf09aa475db6d3a6d10539e38
#
_cell.length_a   1.000
_cell.length_b   1.000
_cell.length_c   1.000
_cell.angle_alpha   90.00
_cell.angle_beta   90.00
_cell.angle_gamma   90.00
#
_symmetry.space_group_name_H-M   'P 1'
#
loop_
_entity.id
_entity.type
_entity.pdbx_description
1 polymer ?
#
loop_
_entity_poly.entity_id
_entity_poly.type
_entity_poly.pdbx_seq_one_letter_code
_entity_poly.pdbx_strand_id
1 'polypeptide(L)'
;EAARKEEPAPALFEEKTEGPAQEPVIPLGQVADCFIVCQHGKDLYLIDQHAAHERVRYDRLAERAEGIPVQELLIPYLIHTEPADAELLLSREAELRRLGITIEQAGPDVIRVTGAPEDLSESDMERVIRDILIAFHEKDVPSPETMRHRMMAYAACRGAIKAGDPLNIRQMRELIHDLFQTARPFVCPHGRPTIVRFTPEEMGRLFHRI
;
A
#
# COMPACT_ATOMS: atom_id res chain seq x y z
N GLU A 1 12.19 14.37 35.54
CA GLU A 1 11.46 13.65 34.47
C GLU A 1 12.03 14.15 33.13
N ALA A 2 13.00 13.40 32.61
CA ALA A 2 13.73 13.77 31.40
C ALA A 2 13.00 13.23 30.19
N ALA A 3 12.50 14.14 29.35
CA ALA A 3 11.95 13.80 28.05
C ALA A 3 13.04 13.16 27.17
N ARG A 4 12.82 11.90 26.79
CA ARG A 4 13.63 11.21 25.78
C ARG A 4 13.44 11.94 24.46
N LYS A 5 14.49 12.61 23.99
CA LYS A 5 14.56 13.08 22.59
C LYS A 5 14.64 11.85 21.69
N GLU A 6 13.62 11.63 20.87
CA GLU A 6 13.70 10.70 19.76
C GLU A 6 14.74 11.25 18.78
N GLU A 7 15.83 10.53 18.61
CA GLU A 7 16.78 10.78 17.53
C GLU A 7 16.08 10.43 16.22
N PRO A 8 16.14 11.30 15.21
CA PRO A 8 15.59 10.97 13.89
C PRO A 8 16.36 9.76 13.33
N ALA A 9 15.61 8.78 12.85
CA ALA A 9 16.17 7.63 12.15
C ALA A 9 17.11 8.12 11.03
N PRO A 10 18.29 7.51 10.85
CA PRO A 10 19.23 7.94 9.83
C PRO A 10 18.56 7.89 8.46
N ALA A 11 18.68 8.95 7.70
CA ALA A 11 18.23 9.05 6.32
C ALA A 11 19.06 8.08 5.47
N LEU A 12 18.60 6.83 5.37
CA LEU A 12 19.24 5.74 4.62
C LEU A 12 18.97 5.81 3.10
N PHE A 13 18.33 6.88 2.63
CA PHE A 13 17.94 7.00 1.24
C PHE A 13 18.27 8.39 0.70
N GLU A 14 19.52 8.60 0.28
CA GLU A 14 19.79 9.57 -0.76
C GLU A 14 19.30 8.98 -2.09
N GLU A 15 18.25 9.57 -2.66
CA GLU A 15 17.84 9.36 -4.04
C GLU A 15 18.98 9.80 -4.97
N LYS A 16 19.92 8.92 -5.24
CA LYS A 16 20.69 9.00 -6.49
C LYS A 16 19.83 8.38 -7.58
N THR A 17 19.12 9.23 -8.30
CA THR A 17 18.53 8.94 -9.60
C THR A 17 19.62 8.77 -10.65
N GLU A 18 20.40 7.74 -10.53
CA GLU A 18 21.10 7.15 -11.66
C GLU A 18 20.29 5.91 -12.02
N GLY A 19 19.71 5.93 -13.22
CA GLY A 19 18.98 4.80 -13.76
C GLY A 19 19.84 3.54 -13.65
N PRO A 20 19.25 2.39 -13.31
CA PRO A 20 20.01 1.18 -13.07
C PRO A 20 20.83 0.85 -14.31
N ALA A 21 22.13 0.97 -14.23
CA ALA A 21 23.03 0.36 -15.20
C ALA A 21 22.81 -1.16 -15.07
N GLN A 22 21.90 -1.66 -15.83
CA GLN A 22 21.84 -2.89 -16.62
C GLN A 22 22.26 -4.24 -16.00
N GLU A 23 22.66 -4.34 -14.73
CA GLU A 23 22.87 -5.64 -14.13
C GLU A 23 21.53 -6.20 -13.61
N PRO A 24 21.17 -7.44 -13.98
CA PRO A 24 19.89 -8.02 -13.55
C PRO A 24 19.90 -8.27 -12.03
N VAL A 25 18.77 -8.01 -11.38
CA VAL A 25 18.53 -8.44 -10.00
C VAL A 25 18.19 -9.94 -10.03
N ILE A 26 19.05 -10.76 -9.46
CA ILE A 26 18.95 -12.22 -9.52
C ILE A 26 18.43 -12.74 -8.19
N PRO A 27 17.23 -13.34 -8.11
CA PRO A 27 16.77 -13.98 -6.88
C PRO A 27 17.60 -15.23 -6.59
N LEU A 28 18.07 -15.32 -5.34
CA LEU A 28 18.83 -16.44 -4.80
C LEU A 28 17.95 -17.43 -4.02
N GLY A 29 16.87 -16.91 -3.42
CA GLY A 29 15.93 -17.69 -2.62
C GLY A 29 15.02 -16.84 -1.78
N GLN A 30 14.20 -17.48 -0.96
CA GLN A 30 13.26 -16.85 -0.05
C GLN A 30 13.62 -17.23 1.39
N VAL A 31 13.46 -16.29 2.32
CA VAL A 31 13.68 -16.49 3.76
C VAL A 31 12.40 -16.14 4.51
N ALA A 32 12.05 -17.01 5.45
CA ALA A 32 10.87 -16.90 6.30
C ALA A 32 9.56 -16.73 5.52
N ASP A 33 9.50 -17.21 4.27
CA ASP A 33 8.38 -17.04 3.35
C ASP A 33 7.85 -15.59 3.25
N CYS A 34 8.74 -14.62 3.50
CA CYS A 34 8.44 -13.19 3.54
C CYS A 34 9.41 -12.36 2.72
N PHE A 35 10.68 -12.75 2.68
CA PHE A 35 11.74 -11.95 2.10
C PHE A 35 12.44 -12.68 0.96
N ILE A 36 12.56 -12.03 -0.18
CA ILE A 36 13.33 -12.53 -1.31
C ILE A 36 14.75 -12.00 -1.17
N VAL A 37 15.71 -12.91 -1.15
CA VAL A 37 17.15 -12.61 -1.15
C VAL A 37 17.61 -12.55 -2.59
N CYS A 38 18.23 -11.44 -2.99
CA CYS A 38 18.67 -11.21 -4.36
C CYS A 38 20.13 -10.73 -4.39
N GLN A 39 20.79 -11.02 -5.51
CA GLN A 39 22.05 -10.41 -5.88
C GLN A 39 21.83 -9.36 -6.97
N HIS A 40 22.44 -8.17 -6.81
CA HIS A 40 22.52 -7.15 -7.83
C HIS A 40 23.97 -6.64 -7.90
N GLY A 41 24.68 -7.06 -8.93
CA GLY A 41 26.12 -6.84 -9.00
C GLY A 41 26.83 -7.52 -7.83
N LYS A 42 27.50 -6.71 -7.00
CA LYS A 42 28.16 -7.17 -5.76
C LYS A 42 27.32 -7.00 -4.51
N ASP A 43 26.16 -6.36 -4.62
CA ASP A 43 25.29 -6.04 -3.51
C ASP A 43 24.29 -7.15 -3.21
N LEU A 44 23.91 -7.25 -1.95
CA LEU A 44 22.80 -8.09 -1.50
C LEU A 44 21.56 -7.22 -1.37
N TYR A 45 20.48 -7.61 -2.03
CA TYR A 45 19.16 -7.01 -1.88
C TYR A 45 18.25 -7.95 -1.07
N LEU A 46 17.57 -7.41 -0.08
CA LEU A 46 16.51 -8.08 0.64
C LEU A 46 15.21 -7.38 0.30
N ILE A 47 14.29 -8.09 -0.34
CA ILE A 47 13.03 -7.56 -0.84
C ILE A 47 11.89 -8.12 0.00
N ASP A 48 11.08 -7.25 0.63
CA ASP A 48 9.82 -7.65 1.25
C ASP A 48 8.80 -7.97 0.15
N GLN A 49 8.43 -9.26 0.01
CA GLN A 49 7.53 -9.73 -1.05
C GLN A 49 6.14 -9.10 -0.98
N HIS A 50 5.63 -8.85 0.24
CA HIS A 50 4.33 -8.24 0.45
C HIS A 50 4.37 -6.76 0.02
N ALA A 51 5.31 -5.99 0.55
CA ALA A 51 5.48 -4.57 0.21
C ALA A 51 5.78 -4.35 -1.28
N ALA A 52 6.58 -5.23 -1.89
CA ALA A 52 6.86 -5.22 -3.31
C ALA A 52 5.60 -5.46 -4.15
N HIS A 53 4.80 -6.47 -3.81
CA HIS A 53 3.57 -6.77 -4.54
C HIS A 53 2.49 -5.70 -4.33
N GLU A 54 2.39 -5.10 -3.13
CA GLU A 54 1.55 -3.91 -2.90
C GLU A 54 1.91 -2.78 -3.87
N ARG A 55 3.21 -2.49 -4.05
CA ARG A 55 3.68 -1.45 -4.97
C ARG A 55 3.31 -1.76 -6.41
N VAL A 56 3.58 -2.96 -6.87
CA VAL A 56 3.23 -3.40 -8.23
C VAL A 56 1.73 -3.27 -8.50
N ARG A 57 0.91 -3.74 -7.57
CA ARG A 57 -0.55 -3.67 -7.70
C ARG A 57 -1.06 -2.23 -7.68
N TYR A 58 -0.50 -1.40 -6.81
CA TYR A 58 -0.85 0.01 -6.71
C TYR A 58 -0.58 0.75 -8.04
N ASP A 59 0.61 0.58 -8.62
CA ASP A 59 0.98 1.25 -9.86
C ASP A 59 0.10 0.78 -11.02
N ARG A 60 -0.22 -0.52 -11.11
CA ARG A 60 -1.19 -1.05 -12.08
C ARG A 60 -2.60 -0.46 -11.94
N LEU A 61 -3.06 -0.20 -10.70
CA LEU A 61 -4.33 0.47 -10.46
C LEU A 61 -4.27 1.96 -10.84
N ALA A 62 -3.14 2.62 -10.56
CA ALA A 62 -2.93 4.03 -10.86
C ALA A 62 -2.85 4.32 -12.37
N GLU A 63 -2.33 3.37 -13.15
CA GLU A 63 -2.23 3.46 -14.61
C GLU A 63 -3.58 3.35 -15.32
N ARG A 64 -4.62 2.83 -14.67
CA ARG A 64 -5.95 2.73 -15.23
C ARG A 64 -6.55 4.14 -15.40
N ALA A 65 -6.72 4.58 -16.64
CA ALA A 65 -7.26 5.91 -16.98
C ALA A 65 -8.67 6.14 -16.42
N GLU A 66 -9.48 5.07 -16.33
CA GLU A 66 -10.87 5.09 -15.86
C GLU A 66 -11.00 5.08 -14.32
N GLY A 67 -9.87 5.03 -13.59
CA GLY A 67 -9.87 4.96 -12.14
C GLY A 67 -10.06 3.53 -11.62
N ILE A 68 -10.44 3.41 -10.35
CA ILE A 68 -10.75 2.11 -9.75
C ILE A 68 -12.15 1.70 -10.24
N PRO A 69 -12.31 0.53 -10.85
CA PRO A 69 -13.63 0.04 -11.23
C PRO A 69 -14.56 -0.01 -10.01
N VAL A 70 -15.78 0.42 -10.20
CA VAL A 70 -16.82 0.39 -9.15
C VAL A 70 -17.77 -0.74 -9.46
N GLN A 71 -18.08 -1.53 -8.45
CA GLN A 71 -19.06 -2.61 -8.53
C GLN A 71 -20.28 -2.30 -7.66
N GLU A 72 -21.45 -2.63 -8.14
CA GLU A 72 -22.65 -2.72 -7.30
C GLU A 72 -22.57 -3.99 -6.46
N LEU A 73 -22.82 -3.85 -5.16
CA LEU A 73 -22.75 -4.97 -4.24
C LEU A 73 -24.08 -5.73 -4.24
N LEU A 74 -24.03 -7.02 -4.57
CA LEU A 74 -25.21 -7.90 -4.44
C LEU A 74 -25.69 -8.02 -2.99
N ILE A 75 -24.75 -8.01 -2.05
CA ILE A 75 -25.01 -7.95 -0.62
C ILE A 75 -24.37 -6.66 -0.12
N PRO A 76 -25.17 -5.65 0.24
CA PRO A 76 -24.66 -4.39 0.76
C PRO A 76 -23.89 -4.58 2.05
N TYR A 77 -22.85 -3.78 2.27
CA TYR A 77 -22.15 -3.72 3.55
C TYR A 77 -22.92 -2.80 4.50
N LEU A 78 -23.10 -3.24 5.74
CA LEU A 78 -23.74 -2.44 6.80
C LEU A 78 -22.65 -1.92 7.74
N ILE A 79 -22.47 -0.60 7.74
CA ILE A 79 -21.44 0.06 8.55
C ILE A 79 -22.16 0.83 9.67
N HIS A 80 -21.84 0.44 10.90
CA HIS A 80 -22.32 1.12 12.10
C HIS A 80 -21.45 2.33 12.42
N THR A 81 -22.10 3.46 12.65
CA THR A 81 -21.46 4.75 12.97
C THR A 81 -22.19 5.42 14.12
N GLU A 82 -21.69 6.58 14.57
CA GLU A 82 -22.51 7.46 15.40
C GLU A 82 -23.58 8.15 14.52
N PRO A 83 -24.77 8.49 15.04
CA PRO A 83 -25.84 9.13 14.25
C PRO A 83 -25.37 10.42 13.54
N ALA A 84 -24.54 11.24 14.21
CA ALA A 84 -23.99 12.46 13.63
C ALA A 84 -23.05 12.17 12.44
N ASP A 85 -22.30 11.07 12.52
CA ASP A 85 -21.39 10.62 11.46
C ASP A 85 -22.17 10.08 10.26
N ALA A 86 -23.27 9.35 10.50
CA ALA A 86 -24.17 8.90 9.45
C ALA A 86 -24.74 10.07 8.67
N GLU A 87 -25.23 11.10 9.38
CA GLU A 87 -25.76 12.33 8.77
C GLU A 87 -24.69 13.08 7.99
N LEU A 88 -23.49 13.17 8.54
CA LEU A 88 -22.34 13.81 7.89
C LEU A 88 -21.98 13.10 6.57
N LEU A 89 -21.90 11.76 6.56
CA LEU A 89 -21.62 10.97 5.35
C LEU A 89 -22.70 11.18 4.28
N LEU A 90 -23.98 11.13 4.68
CA LEU A 90 -25.11 11.34 3.77
C LEU A 90 -25.09 12.76 3.17
N SER A 91 -24.75 13.77 3.98
CA SER A 91 -24.60 15.16 3.47
C SER A 91 -23.49 15.32 2.44
N ARG A 92 -22.54 14.38 2.41
CA ARG A 92 -21.38 14.36 1.50
C ARG A 92 -21.47 13.22 0.45
N GLU A 93 -22.66 12.69 0.19
CA GLU A 93 -22.87 11.59 -0.75
C GLU A 93 -22.22 11.83 -2.13
N ALA A 94 -22.31 13.06 -2.64
CA ALA A 94 -21.73 13.41 -3.94
C ALA A 94 -20.20 13.29 -3.98
N GLU A 95 -19.53 13.54 -2.84
CA GLU A 95 -18.08 13.38 -2.72
C GLU A 95 -17.71 11.90 -2.65
N LEU A 96 -18.45 11.11 -1.88
CA LEU A 96 -18.26 9.66 -1.79
C LEU A 96 -18.48 8.97 -3.14
N ARG A 97 -19.50 9.38 -3.88
CA ARG A 97 -19.80 8.84 -5.21
C ARG A 97 -18.67 9.11 -6.21
N ARG A 98 -17.97 10.26 -6.11
CA ARG A 98 -16.77 10.54 -6.93
C ARG A 98 -15.60 9.60 -6.59
N LEU A 99 -15.59 9.05 -5.38
CA LEU A 99 -14.62 8.05 -4.94
C LEU A 99 -15.05 6.60 -5.26
N GLY A 100 -16.20 6.45 -5.92
CA GLY A 100 -16.75 5.14 -6.26
C GLY A 100 -17.48 4.47 -5.10
N ILE A 101 -17.89 5.24 -4.07
CA ILE A 101 -18.63 4.72 -2.93
C ILE A 101 -20.07 5.23 -3.02
N THR A 102 -21.02 4.31 -3.13
CA THR A 102 -22.46 4.61 -3.09
C THR A 102 -23.01 4.18 -1.75
N ILE A 103 -23.67 5.11 -1.06
CA ILE A 103 -24.25 4.87 0.26
C ILE A 103 -25.74 5.18 0.30
N GLU A 104 -26.43 4.52 1.22
CA GLU A 104 -27.84 4.77 1.56
C GLU A 104 -27.99 4.75 3.07
N GLN A 105 -29.00 5.43 3.58
CA GLN A 105 -29.37 5.33 4.99
C GLN A 105 -30.09 4.01 5.26
N ALA A 106 -29.64 3.25 6.25
CA ALA A 106 -30.29 2.02 6.69
C ALA A 106 -30.89 2.13 8.11
N GLY A 107 -30.46 3.13 8.86
CA GLY A 107 -30.93 3.42 10.22
C GLY A 107 -30.36 4.78 10.67
N PRO A 108 -30.65 5.20 11.90
CA PRO A 108 -30.12 6.46 12.42
C PRO A 108 -28.60 6.45 12.60
N ASP A 109 -28.04 5.26 12.81
CA ASP A 109 -26.63 4.98 13.10
C ASP A 109 -26.02 3.95 12.14
N VAL A 110 -26.72 3.63 11.03
CA VAL A 110 -26.30 2.60 10.07
C VAL A 110 -26.32 3.16 8.66
N ILE A 111 -25.17 3.07 8.01
CA ILE A 111 -25.00 3.34 6.59
C ILE A 111 -24.92 2.01 5.83
N ARG A 112 -25.69 1.93 4.75
CA ARG A 112 -25.64 0.84 3.78
C ARG A 112 -24.77 1.26 2.61
N VAL A 113 -23.67 0.52 2.35
CA VAL A 113 -22.85 0.70 1.16
C VAL A 113 -23.38 -0.24 0.09
N THR A 114 -23.87 0.32 -1.01
CA THR A 114 -24.46 -0.42 -2.14
C THR A 114 -23.53 -0.49 -3.36
N GLY A 115 -22.56 0.41 -3.44
CA GLY A 115 -21.51 0.41 -4.47
C GLY A 115 -20.16 0.70 -3.85
N ALA A 116 -19.15 -0.05 -4.28
CA ALA A 116 -17.80 0.08 -3.78
C ALA A 116 -16.76 -0.18 -4.89
N PRO A 117 -15.55 0.37 -4.77
CA PRO A 117 -14.45 -0.03 -5.65
C PRO A 117 -14.23 -1.53 -5.61
N GLU A 118 -13.94 -2.12 -6.79
CA GLU A 118 -13.53 -3.52 -6.87
C GLU A 118 -12.37 -3.81 -5.92
N ASP A 119 -12.29 -5.06 -5.48
CA ASP A 119 -11.26 -5.56 -4.56
C ASP A 119 -11.29 -5.01 -3.12
N LEU A 120 -12.27 -4.20 -2.71
CA LEU A 120 -12.47 -3.84 -1.31
C LEU A 120 -13.45 -4.78 -0.60
N SER A 121 -13.04 -5.29 0.56
CA SER A 121 -13.93 -6.05 1.46
C SER A 121 -14.75 -5.12 2.34
N GLU A 122 -15.72 -5.68 3.05
CA GLU A 122 -16.48 -4.95 4.07
C GLU A 122 -15.55 -4.31 5.11
N SER A 123 -14.58 -5.06 5.64
CA SER A 123 -13.59 -4.54 6.62
C SER A 123 -12.67 -3.46 6.05
N ASP A 124 -12.37 -3.50 4.75
CA ASP A 124 -11.63 -2.42 4.09
C ASP A 124 -12.51 -1.18 3.93
N MET A 125 -13.78 -1.36 3.58
CA MET A 125 -14.75 -0.27 3.50
C MET A 125 -14.99 0.40 4.85
N GLU A 126 -15.07 -0.35 5.94
CA GLU A 126 -15.16 0.22 7.29
C GLU A 126 -13.97 1.13 7.60
N ARG A 127 -12.74 0.71 7.22
CA ARG A 127 -11.53 1.53 7.40
C ARG A 127 -11.56 2.78 6.54
N VAL A 128 -11.94 2.65 5.26
CA VAL A 128 -12.07 3.78 4.33
C VAL A 128 -13.09 4.80 4.86
N ILE A 129 -14.26 4.36 5.29
CA ILE A 129 -15.30 5.23 5.85
C ILE A 129 -14.79 5.92 7.11
N ARG A 130 -14.09 5.21 7.99
CA ARG A 130 -13.49 5.80 9.21
C ARG A 130 -12.45 6.86 8.86
N ASP A 131 -11.57 6.62 7.90
CA ASP A 131 -10.58 7.60 7.46
C ASP A 131 -11.24 8.84 6.83
N ILE A 132 -12.33 8.65 6.09
CA ILE A 132 -13.14 9.74 5.54
C ILE A 132 -13.77 10.58 6.66
N LEU A 133 -14.37 9.94 7.67
CA LEU A 133 -14.95 10.62 8.81
C LEU A 133 -13.92 11.45 9.59
N ILE A 134 -12.76 10.87 9.89
CA ILE A 134 -11.66 11.60 10.53
C ILE A 134 -11.33 12.86 9.74
N ALA A 135 -11.18 12.73 8.42
CA ALA A 135 -10.85 13.85 7.55
C ALA A 135 -11.96 14.93 7.54
N PHE A 136 -13.22 14.52 7.56
CA PHE A 136 -14.35 15.47 7.63
C PHE A 136 -14.42 16.23 8.96
N HIS A 137 -14.10 15.57 10.07
CA HIS A 137 -14.05 16.19 11.39
C HIS A 137 -12.88 17.16 11.57
N GLU A 138 -11.73 16.85 11.01
CA GLU A 138 -10.52 17.69 11.09
C GLU A 138 -10.62 18.97 10.24
N LYS A 139 -11.68 19.15 9.44
CA LYS A 139 -11.85 20.23 8.44
C LYS A 139 -10.71 20.34 7.41
N ASP A 140 -9.80 19.41 7.45
CA ASP A 140 -8.73 19.24 6.49
C ASP A 140 -9.14 18.11 5.54
N VAL A 141 -10.19 18.36 4.76
CA VAL A 141 -10.74 17.37 3.82
C VAL A 141 -9.63 17.04 2.82
N PRO A 142 -9.08 15.82 2.83
CA PRO A 142 -8.06 15.44 1.88
C PRO A 142 -8.56 15.68 0.47
N SER A 143 -7.69 16.09 -0.43
CA SER A 143 -8.07 16.24 -1.83
C SER A 143 -8.67 14.92 -2.36
N PRO A 144 -9.58 14.97 -3.32
CA PRO A 144 -10.09 13.75 -3.97
C PRO A 144 -8.96 12.81 -4.44
N GLU A 145 -7.82 13.37 -4.84
CA GLU A 145 -6.62 12.61 -5.23
C GLU A 145 -5.99 11.89 -4.05
N THR A 146 -5.88 12.54 -2.89
CA THR A 146 -5.36 11.91 -1.67
C THR A 146 -6.26 10.75 -1.21
N MET A 147 -7.58 10.93 -1.26
CA MET A 147 -8.53 9.88 -0.92
C MET A 147 -8.45 8.72 -1.92
N ARG A 148 -8.39 9.03 -3.22
CA ARG A 148 -8.19 8.02 -4.27
C ARG A 148 -6.90 7.23 -4.04
N HIS A 149 -5.80 7.90 -3.69
CA HIS A 149 -4.54 7.26 -3.36
C HIS A 149 -4.69 6.26 -2.20
N ARG A 150 -5.36 6.65 -1.11
CA ARG A 150 -5.63 5.77 0.05
C ARG A 150 -6.45 4.55 -0.36
N MET A 151 -7.51 4.74 -1.13
CA MET A 151 -8.35 3.64 -1.62
C MET A 151 -7.58 2.66 -2.51
N MET A 152 -6.77 3.18 -3.43
CA MET A 152 -5.88 2.33 -4.26
C MET A 152 -4.87 1.56 -3.41
N ALA A 153 -4.34 2.17 -2.34
CA ALA A 153 -3.44 1.49 -1.42
C ALA A 153 -4.14 0.33 -0.69
N TYR A 154 -5.39 0.52 -0.22
CA TYR A 154 -6.19 -0.56 0.37
C TYR A 154 -6.46 -1.68 -0.63
N ALA A 155 -6.91 -1.35 -1.84
CA ALA A 155 -7.17 -2.34 -2.89
C ALA A 155 -5.90 -3.11 -3.30
N ALA A 156 -4.76 -2.42 -3.38
CA ALA A 156 -3.47 -3.04 -3.67
C ALA A 156 -3.05 -4.05 -2.59
N CYS A 157 -3.26 -3.69 -1.31
CA CYS A 157 -2.92 -4.51 -0.16
C CYS A 157 -3.71 -5.83 -0.14
N ARG A 158 -5.02 -5.79 -0.46
CA ARG A 158 -5.90 -6.96 -0.37
C ARG A 158 -5.51 -8.11 -1.27
N GLY A 159 -5.12 -7.85 -2.50
CA GLY A 159 -4.70 -8.89 -3.45
C GLY A 159 -3.20 -9.14 -3.45
N ALA A 160 -2.44 -8.54 -2.51
CA ALA A 160 -1.00 -8.74 -2.43
C ALA A 160 -0.67 -10.14 -1.89
N ILE A 161 0.48 -10.65 -2.30
CA ILE A 161 1.10 -11.85 -1.73
C ILE A 161 1.23 -11.62 -0.23
N LYS A 162 0.77 -12.57 0.57
CA LYS A 162 0.82 -12.43 2.03
C LYS A 162 2.20 -12.81 2.57
N ALA A 163 2.53 -12.30 3.75
CA ALA A 163 3.63 -12.84 4.52
C ALA A 163 3.33 -14.31 4.85
N GLY A 164 4.29 -15.20 4.58
CA GLY A 164 4.12 -16.64 4.74
C GLY A 164 3.72 -17.41 3.48
N ASP A 165 3.46 -16.72 2.36
CA ASP A 165 3.21 -17.40 1.09
C ASP A 165 4.56 -17.81 0.44
N PRO A 166 4.80 -19.12 0.20
CA PRO A 166 6.01 -19.57 -0.47
C PRO A 166 5.98 -19.19 -1.96
N LEU A 167 7.08 -18.62 -2.44
CA LEU A 167 7.26 -18.30 -3.86
C LEU A 167 8.28 -19.21 -4.50
N ASN A 168 7.97 -19.72 -5.68
CA ASN A 168 8.98 -20.37 -6.51
C ASN A 168 9.86 -19.34 -7.23
N ILE A 169 10.99 -19.78 -7.77
CA ILE A 169 12.00 -18.91 -8.40
C ILE A 169 11.44 -18.11 -9.59
N ARG A 170 10.47 -18.66 -10.31
CA ARG A 170 9.81 -17.95 -11.42
C ARG A 170 8.95 -16.82 -10.90
N GLN A 171 8.13 -17.06 -9.89
CA GLN A 171 7.30 -16.03 -9.26
C GLN A 171 8.15 -14.90 -8.64
N MET A 172 9.29 -15.25 -8.02
CA MET A 172 10.22 -14.24 -7.51
C MET A 172 10.76 -13.36 -8.64
N ARG A 173 11.17 -13.96 -9.77
CA ARG A 173 11.64 -13.20 -10.94
C ARG A 173 10.57 -12.29 -11.53
N GLU A 174 9.35 -12.78 -11.66
CA GLU A 174 8.22 -12.01 -12.17
C GLU A 174 7.93 -10.82 -11.24
N LEU A 175 7.87 -11.05 -9.92
CA LEU A 175 7.64 -9.99 -8.94
C LEU A 175 8.75 -8.93 -8.95
N ILE A 176 10.02 -9.34 -9.01
CA ILE A 176 11.16 -8.43 -9.09
C ILE A 176 11.10 -7.61 -10.39
N HIS A 177 10.85 -8.27 -11.51
CA HIS A 177 10.71 -7.58 -12.80
C HIS A 177 9.63 -6.51 -12.73
N ASP A 178 8.44 -6.87 -12.29
CA ASP A 178 7.30 -5.97 -12.19
C ASP A 178 7.58 -4.81 -11.22
N LEU A 179 8.23 -5.09 -10.08
CA LEU A 179 8.59 -4.07 -9.11
C LEU A 179 9.49 -2.99 -9.71
N PHE A 180 10.51 -3.39 -10.47
CA PHE A 180 11.44 -2.43 -11.11
C PHE A 180 10.83 -1.71 -12.32
N GLN A 181 9.64 -2.10 -12.79
CA GLN A 181 8.87 -1.31 -13.76
C GLN A 181 8.02 -0.24 -13.08
N THR A 182 7.84 -0.28 -11.77
CA THR A 182 7.04 0.71 -11.04
C THR A 182 7.75 2.06 -10.94
N ALA A 183 6.99 3.14 -10.78
CA ALA A 183 7.56 4.49 -10.64
C ALA A 183 8.41 4.67 -9.36
N ARG A 184 8.13 3.89 -8.31
CA ARG A 184 8.80 3.98 -7.00
C ARG A 184 9.10 2.60 -6.42
N PRO A 185 10.05 1.84 -6.99
CA PRO A 185 10.29 0.44 -6.61
C PRO A 185 10.79 0.26 -5.17
N PHE A 186 11.33 1.31 -4.54
CA PHE A 186 11.95 1.22 -3.21
C PHE A 186 11.00 1.48 -2.05
N VAL A 187 9.74 1.91 -2.32
CA VAL A 187 8.78 2.31 -1.29
C VAL A 187 7.39 1.79 -1.64
N CYS A 188 6.71 1.12 -0.71
CA CYS A 188 5.34 0.67 -0.91
C CYS A 188 4.35 1.86 -0.79
N PRO A 189 3.07 1.70 -1.18
CA PRO A 189 2.07 2.76 -1.08
C PRO A 189 1.88 3.33 0.33
N HIS A 190 2.21 2.55 1.37
CA HIS A 190 2.12 2.92 2.79
C HIS A 190 3.40 3.57 3.34
N GLY A 191 4.40 3.83 2.49
CA GLY A 191 5.66 4.46 2.89
C GLY A 191 6.71 3.52 3.50
N ARG A 192 6.46 2.19 3.53
CA ARG A 192 7.46 1.21 4.01
C ARG A 192 8.47 0.90 2.92
N PRO A 193 9.76 0.66 3.28
CA PRO A 193 10.74 0.20 2.31
C PRO A 193 10.32 -1.16 1.72
N THR A 194 10.46 -1.30 0.41
CA THR A 194 10.26 -2.57 -0.31
C THR A 194 11.56 -3.34 -0.46
N ILE A 195 12.69 -2.63 -0.52
CA ILE A 195 14.03 -3.18 -0.74
C ILE A 195 14.98 -2.60 0.30
N VAL A 196 15.77 -3.47 0.92
CA VAL A 196 16.93 -3.10 1.72
C VAL A 196 18.18 -3.60 0.99
N ARG A 197 19.15 -2.73 0.82
CA ARG A 197 20.42 -3.02 0.14
C ARG A 197 21.55 -3.14 1.17
N PHE A 198 22.40 -4.11 0.98
CA PHE A 198 23.65 -4.27 1.73
C PHE A 198 24.83 -4.29 0.76
N THR A 199 25.74 -3.35 0.90
CA THR A 199 26.99 -3.32 0.16
C THR A 199 27.98 -4.33 0.71
N PRO A 200 29.03 -4.74 -0.06
CA PRO A 200 30.10 -5.60 0.45
C PRO A 200 30.80 -5.03 1.70
N GLU A 201 30.96 -3.70 1.76
CA GLU A 201 31.56 -3.02 2.90
C GLU A 201 30.68 -3.12 4.14
N GLU A 202 29.38 -2.89 4.01
CA GLU A 202 28.41 -3.02 5.12
C GLU A 202 28.36 -4.46 5.63
N MET A 203 28.32 -5.41 4.72
CA MET A 203 28.40 -6.83 5.09
C MET A 203 29.73 -7.15 5.77
N GLY A 204 30.87 -6.62 5.24
CA GLY A 204 32.19 -6.81 5.85
C GLY A 204 32.27 -6.30 7.29
N ARG A 205 31.64 -5.13 7.57
CA ARG A 205 31.57 -4.58 8.94
C ARG A 205 30.79 -5.49 9.89
N LEU A 206 29.68 -6.09 9.43
CA LEU A 206 28.90 -7.04 10.25
C LEU A 206 29.73 -8.26 10.67
N PHE A 207 30.71 -8.65 9.86
CA PHE A 207 31.63 -9.76 10.14
C PHE A 207 32.97 -9.31 10.74
N HIS A 208 33.11 -8.04 11.13
CA HIS A 208 34.35 -7.45 11.65
C HIS A 208 35.57 -7.66 10.74
N ARG A 209 35.37 -7.59 9.41
CA ARG A 209 36.43 -7.78 8.40
C ARG A 209 37.04 -6.47 7.92
N ILE A 210 36.42 -5.36 8.22
CA ILE A 210 36.83 -3.97 7.93
C ILE A 210 36.37 -3.05 9.06
#